data_4ee88b7880f013a3efa630e332253fc9
#
_entry.id   4ee88b7880f013a3efa630e332253fc9
#
_cell.length_a   1.000
_cell.length_b   1.000
_cell.length_c   1.000
_cell.angle_alpha   90.00
_cell.angle_beta   90.00
_cell.angle_gamma   90.00
#
_symmetry.space_group_name_H-M   'P 1'
#
loop_
_entity.id
_entity.type
_entity.pdbx_description
1 polymer ?
#
loop_
_entity_poly.entity_id
_entity_poly.type
_entity_poly.pdbx_seq_one_letter_code
_entity_poly.pdbx_strand_id
1 'polypeptide(L)'
;MIKLLADEPARILIVEMRGMVSETDIDGAIQAFQAKYPQVGVRIRGGEGGGFSILADWQQLEGWEKGAKTLGTLTMKTIGDAVRKIAVVADDRHADELPRLSDVAKNADVRLFSPYNRAAAIAWLESR
;
A
#
# COMPACT_ATOMS: atom_id res chain seq x y z
N MET A 1 -1.04 -12.50 -6.73
CA MET A 1 -2.45 -12.09 -6.56
C MET A 1 -2.53 -10.92 -5.59
N ILE A 2 -3.27 -9.89 -5.98
CA ILE A 2 -3.47 -8.71 -5.14
C ILE A 2 -4.97 -8.52 -4.92
N LYS A 3 -5.36 -8.32 -3.66
CA LYS A 3 -6.74 -8.04 -3.29
C LYS A 3 -6.80 -6.67 -2.61
N LEU A 4 -7.73 -5.83 -3.05
CA LEU A 4 -7.94 -4.50 -2.50
C LEU A 4 -9.23 -4.45 -1.70
N LEU A 5 -9.15 -3.89 -0.50
CA LEU A 5 -10.28 -3.61 0.36
C LEU A 5 -10.13 -2.16 0.85
N ALA A 6 -11.22 -1.45 1.01
CA ALA A 6 -11.15 -0.09 1.53
C ALA A 6 -12.05 0.07 2.73
N ASP A 7 -11.54 0.75 3.73
CA ASP A 7 -12.32 1.28 4.85
C ASP A 7 -12.43 2.79 4.61
N GLU A 8 -13.52 3.19 3.97
CA GLU A 8 -13.71 4.59 3.58
C GLU A 8 -13.84 5.56 4.75
N PRO A 9 -14.58 5.24 5.82
CA PRO A 9 -14.64 6.16 6.96
C PRO A 9 -13.27 6.44 7.57
N ALA A 10 -12.41 5.43 7.65
CA ALA A 10 -11.06 5.57 8.19
C ALA A 10 -10.03 6.00 7.15
N ARG A 11 -10.40 6.03 5.87
CA ARG A 11 -9.51 6.32 4.73
C ARG A 11 -8.30 5.39 4.70
N ILE A 12 -8.54 4.09 4.93
CA ILE A 12 -7.51 3.06 4.88
C ILE A 12 -7.76 2.17 3.68
N LEU A 13 -6.73 2.01 2.85
CA LEU A 13 -6.73 1.05 1.76
C LEU A 13 -5.95 -0.18 2.22
N ILE A 14 -6.60 -1.33 2.21
CA ILE A 14 -5.97 -2.61 2.56
C ILE A 14 -5.56 -3.30 1.28
N VAL A 15 -4.27 -3.57 1.15
CA VAL A 15 -3.68 -4.23 -0.02
C VAL A 15 -3.12 -5.56 0.43
N GLU A 16 -3.81 -6.66 0.11
CA GLU A 16 -3.33 -8.01 0.43
C GLU A 16 -2.61 -8.57 -0.79
N MET A 17 -1.37 -9.04 -0.59
CA MET A 17 -0.56 -9.64 -1.63
C MET A 17 -0.26 -11.10 -1.28
N ARG A 18 -0.42 -12.00 -2.26
CA ARG A 18 -0.23 -13.44 -2.08
C ARG A 18 0.61 -14.01 -3.21
N GLY A 19 1.49 -14.94 -2.86
CA GLY A 19 2.34 -15.64 -3.81
C GLY A 19 3.34 -14.74 -4.50
N MET A 20 3.71 -15.08 -5.72
CA MET A 20 4.55 -14.22 -6.56
C MET A 20 3.69 -13.16 -7.24
N VAL A 21 4.03 -11.90 -7.05
CA VAL A 21 3.29 -10.79 -7.64
C VAL A 21 3.88 -10.42 -8.99
N SER A 22 3.04 -10.40 -10.02
CA SER A 22 3.42 -10.08 -11.40
C SER A 22 3.06 -8.64 -11.77
N GLU A 23 3.56 -8.17 -12.91
CA GLU A 23 3.14 -6.88 -13.47
C GLU A 23 1.64 -6.88 -13.76
N THR A 24 1.10 -7.98 -14.25
CA THR A 24 -0.33 -8.13 -14.52
C THR A 24 -1.15 -7.97 -13.24
N ASP A 25 -0.67 -8.53 -12.12
CA ASP A 25 -1.33 -8.35 -10.83
C ASP A 25 -1.39 -6.88 -10.42
N ILE A 26 -0.29 -6.15 -10.61
CA ILE A 26 -0.21 -4.73 -10.26
C ILE A 26 -1.11 -3.90 -11.16
N ASP A 27 -1.06 -4.12 -12.47
CA ASP A 27 -1.94 -3.43 -13.43
C ASP A 27 -3.41 -3.67 -13.11
N GLY A 28 -3.77 -4.91 -12.81
CA GLY A 28 -5.14 -5.27 -12.42
C GLY A 28 -5.58 -4.55 -11.16
N ALA A 29 -4.68 -4.46 -10.18
CA ALA A 29 -4.96 -3.74 -8.94
C ALA A 29 -5.15 -2.24 -9.17
N ILE A 30 -4.32 -1.63 -10.02
CA ILE A 30 -4.44 -0.21 -10.36
C ILE A 30 -5.78 0.07 -11.04
N GLN A 31 -6.15 -0.75 -12.01
CA GLN A 31 -7.43 -0.61 -12.72
C GLN A 31 -8.62 -0.79 -11.79
N ALA A 32 -8.57 -1.78 -10.90
CA ALA A 32 -9.61 -2.03 -9.92
C ALA A 32 -9.73 -0.86 -8.95
N PHE A 33 -8.62 -0.30 -8.53
CA PHE A 33 -8.60 0.87 -7.65
C PHE A 33 -9.26 2.08 -8.33
N GLN A 34 -8.88 2.36 -9.57
CA GLN A 34 -9.43 3.49 -10.31
C GLN A 34 -10.93 3.34 -10.58
N ALA A 35 -11.38 2.11 -10.88
CA ALA A 35 -12.79 1.84 -11.16
C ALA A 35 -13.64 1.91 -9.89
N LYS A 36 -13.10 1.43 -8.77
CA LYS A 36 -13.85 1.31 -7.51
C LYS A 36 -13.79 2.58 -6.66
N TYR A 37 -12.68 3.32 -6.77
CA TYR A 37 -12.44 4.51 -5.95
C TYR A 37 -12.00 5.70 -6.80
N PRO A 38 -12.81 6.12 -7.81
CA PRO A 38 -12.40 7.19 -8.73
C PRO A 38 -12.18 8.52 -8.01
N GLN A 39 -12.87 8.74 -6.91
CA GLN A 39 -12.75 9.99 -6.15
C GLN A 39 -11.40 10.14 -5.46
N VAL A 40 -10.75 9.04 -5.07
CA VAL A 40 -9.41 9.09 -4.49
C VAL A 40 -8.42 9.61 -5.53
N GLY A 41 -8.51 9.11 -6.75
CA GLY A 41 -7.67 9.60 -7.86
C GLY A 41 -7.85 11.08 -8.13
N VAL A 42 -9.07 11.59 -8.06
CA VAL A 42 -9.36 13.01 -8.23
C VAL A 42 -8.71 13.83 -7.11
N ARG A 43 -8.83 13.37 -5.87
CA ARG A 43 -8.21 14.06 -4.73
C ARG A 43 -6.69 14.10 -4.83
N ILE A 44 -6.07 13.02 -5.26
CA ILE A 44 -4.63 12.96 -5.47
C ILE A 44 -4.20 14.02 -6.49
N ARG A 45 -4.88 14.06 -7.64
CA ARG A 45 -4.56 15.01 -8.70
C ARG A 45 -4.85 16.45 -8.33
N GLY A 46 -5.90 16.67 -7.54
CA GLY A 46 -6.30 18.00 -7.13
C GLY A 46 -5.49 18.60 -6.00
N GLY A 47 -4.61 17.82 -5.38
CA GLY A 47 -3.82 18.27 -4.26
C GLY A 47 -4.64 18.55 -3.01
N GLU A 48 -5.88 18.08 -2.97
CA GLU A 48 -6.74 18.29 -1.81
C GLU A 48 -6.25 17.48 -0.61
N GLY A 49 -6.23 18.16 0.53
CA GLY A 49 -5.74 17.57 1.76
C GLY A 49 -6.56 16.40 2.25
N GLY A 50 -6.02 15.68 3.20
CA GLY A 50 -6.69 14.59 3.84
C GLY A 50 -6.41 13.21 3.27
N GLY A 51 -5.33 13.02 2.57
CA GLY A 51 -4.88 11.75 1.99
C GLY A 51 -5.41 10.45 2.58
N PHE A 52 -4.82 9.34 2.27
CA PHE A 52 -5.23 8.03 2.78
C PHE A 52 -4.02 7.28 3.34
N SER A 53 -4.32 6.20 4.08
CA SER A 53 -3.29 5.33 4.63
C SER A 53 -3.40 3.95 3.98
N ILE A 54 -2.30 3.20 3.97
CA ILE A 54 -2.25 1.89 3.36
C ILE A 54 -1.86 0.85 4.41
N LEU A 55 -2.63 -0.23 4.48
CA LEU A 55 -2.23 -1.46 5.15
C LEU A 55 -1.75 -2.43 4.07
N ALA A 56 -0.45 -2.64 4.00
CA ALA A 56 0.14 -3.60 3.06
C ALA A 56 0.30 -4.95 3.77
N ASP A 57 -0.59 -5.87 3.46
CA ASP A 57 -0.55 -7.21 4.07
C ASP A 57 0.29 -8.14 3.18
N TRP A 58 1.51 -8.39 3.61
CA TRP A 58 2.48 -9.23 2.91
C TRP A 58 2.69 -10.58 3.61
N GLN A 59 1.76 -10.99 4.47
CA GLN A 59 1.92 -12.24 5.22
C GLN A 59 2.08 -13.46 4.32
N GLN A 60 1.43 -13.44 3.16
CA GLN A 60 1.47 -14.54 2.20
C GLN A 60 2.22 -14.18 0.92
N LEU A 61 2.91 -13.06 0.91
CA LEU A 61 3.74 -12.64 -0.22
C LEU A 61 4.99 -13.51 -0.29
N GLU A 62 5.20 -14.16 -1.44
CA GLU A 62 6.40 -14.96 -1.68
C GLU A 62 7.52 -14.15 -2.33
N GLY A 63 7.17 -13.19 -3.14
CA GLY A 63 8.13 -12.32 -3.81
C GLY A 63 7.51 -11.59 -4.98
N TRP A 64 8.37 -11.03 -5.82
CA TRP A 64 7.99 -10.21 -6.97
C TRP A 64 8.56 -10.82 -8.23
N GLU A 65 7.73 -10.95 -9.27
CA GLU A 65 8.23 -11.33 -10.58
C GLU A 65 8.99 -10.16 -11.21
N LYS A 66 9.78 -10.47 -12.23
CA LYS A 66 10.57 -9.47 -12.93
C LYS A 66 9.66 -8.34 -13.45
N GLY A 67 10.05 -7.12 -13.19
CA GLY A 67 9.29 -5.94 -13.60
C GLY A 67 8.20 -5.50 -12.63
N ALA A 68 7.63 -6.42 -11.84
CA ALA A 68 6.58 -6.09 -10.88
C ALA A 68 7.07 -5.11 -9.82
N LYS A 69 8.26 -5.30 -9.32
CA LYS A 69 8.85 -4.45 -8.29
C LYS A 69 9.05 -3.02 -8.80
N THR A 70 9.50 -2.88 -10.06
CA THR A 70 9.66 -1.57 -10.70
C THR A 70 8.32 -0.88 -10.90
N LEU A 71 7.33 -1.62 -11.40
CA LEU A 71 5.98 -1.07 -11.61
C LEU A 71 5.34 -0.65 -10.27
N GLY A 72 5.50 -1.45 -9.23
CA GLY A 72 5.02 -1.11 -7.90
C GLY A 72 5.68 0.16 -7.36
N THR A 73 6.98 0.32 -7.57
CA THR A 73 7.72 1.51 -7.18
C THR A 73 7.20 2.75 -7.91
N LEU A 74 6.98 2.65 -9.22
CA LEU A 74 6.43 3.76 -10.01
C LEU A 74 5.03 4.13 -9.55
N THR A 75 4.22 3.14 -9.23
CA THR A 75 2.85 3.36 -8.72
C THR A 75 2.91 4.13 -7.39
N MET A 76 3.78 3.72 -6.47
CA MET A 76 3.94 4.40 -5.20
C MET A 76 4.44 5.84 -5.36
N LYS A 77 5.33 6.09 -6.31
CA LYS A 77 5.76 7.46 -6.62
C LYS A 77 4.59 8.33 -7.07
N THR A 78 3.71 7.77 -7.89
CA THR A 78 2.57 8.49 -8.44
C THR A 78 1.58 8.90 -7.35
N ILE A 79 1.33 8.02 -6.38
CA ILE A 79 0.35 8.26 -5.31
C ILE A 79 0.97 8.74 -4.00
N GLY A 80 2.31 8.78 -3.92
CA GLY A 80 3.04 8.96 -2.66
C GLY A 80 2.69 10.21 -1.88
N ASP A 81 2.39 11.30 -2.57
CA ASP A 81 2.05 12.57 -1.90
C ASP A 81 0.70 12.50 -1.17
N ALA A 82 -0.17 11.59 -1.56
CA ALA A 82 -1.47 11.42 -0.94
C ALA A 82 -1.48 10.36 0.16
N VAL A 83 -0.40 9.59 0.31
CA VAL A 83 -0.31 8.53 1.33
C VAL A 83 0.29 9.12 2.60
N ARG A 84 -0.41 8.96 3.70
CA ARG A 84 -0.01 9.51 5.01
C ARG A 84 0.78 8.51 5.84
N LYS A 85 0.34 7.27 5.87
CA LYS A 85 0.96 6.19 6.64
C LYS A 85 0.89 4.90 5.83
N ILE A 86 1.93 4.08 5.95
CA ILE A 86 1.95 2.74 5.39
C ILE A 86 2.33 1.78 6.51
N ALA A 87 1.41 0.89 6.86
CA ALA A 87 1.69 -0.21 7.78
C ALA A 87 1.92 -1.46 6.95
N VAL A 88 3.12 -2.03 7.06
CA VAL A 88 3.45 -3.28 6.39
C VAL A 88 3.33 -4.41 7.42
N VAL A 89 2.41 -5.33 7.17
CA VAL A 89 2.23 -6.52 8.02
C VAL A 89 2.94 -7.67 7.33
N ALA A 90 4.11 -8.04 7.86
CA ALA A 90 4.96 -9.03 7.23
C ALA A 90 5.92 -9.62 8.24
N ASP A 91 6.52 -10.76 7.89
CA ASP A 91 7.64 -11.29 8.67
C ASP A 91 8.95 -10.59 8.27
N ASP A 92 10.04 -11.00 8.92
CA ASP A 92 11.35 -10.36 8.75
C ASP A 92 11.93 -10.49 7.33
N ARG A 93 11.42 -11.43 6.51
CA ARG A 93 11.90 -11.61 5.15
C ARG A 93 11.75 -10.36 4.30
N HIS A 94 10.78 -9.53 4.60
CA HIS A 94 10.46 -8.34 3.82
C HIS A 94 10.95 -7.04 4.46
N ALA A 95 11.68 -7.14 5.58
CA ALA A 95 12.16 -5.95 6.29
C ALA A 95 13.06 -5.08 5.43
N ASP A 96 13.83 -5.69 4.52
CA ASP A 96 14.75 -4.96 3.63
C ASP A 96 14.03 -4.05 2.64
N GLU A 97 12.75 -4.26 2.42
CA GLU A 97 11.97 -3.45 1.48
C GLU A 97 11.43 -2.16 2.08
N LEU A 98 11.45 -2.03 3.40
CA LEU A 98 10.91 -0.83 4.08
C LEU A 98 11.67 0.45 3.75
N PRO A 99 13.01 0.49 3.73
CA PRO A 99 13.72 1.71 3.35
C PRO A 99 13.36 2.18 1.96
N ARG A 100 13.13 1.25 1.03
CA ARG A 100 12.72 1.57 -0.33
C ARG A 100 11.33 2.20 -0.37
N LEU A 101 10.38 1.68 0.41
CA LEU A 101 9.05 2.28 0.52
C LEU A 101 9.14 3.69 1.10
N SER A 102 9.96 3.90 2.12
CA SER A 102 10.16 5.21 2.72
C SER A 102 10.75 6.20 1.72
N ASP A 103 11.67 5.76 0.88
CA ASP A 103 12.28 6.61 -0.15
C ASP A 103 11.28 7.01 -1.23
N VAL A 104 10.34 6.14 -1.56
CA VAL A 104 9.36 6.37 -2.63
C VAL A 104 8.18 7.18 -2.13
N ALA A 105 7.69 6.87 -0.94
CA ALA A 105 6.56 7.56 -0.31
C ALA A 105 7.09 8.55 0.74
N LYS A 106 7.76 9.60 0.28
CA LYS A 106 8.53 10.52 1.13
C LYS A 106 7.72 11.20 2.24
N ASN A 107 6.44 11.41 2.01
CA ASN A 107 5.57 12.09 2.97
C ASN A 107 4.83 11.12 3.89
N ALA A 108 5.07 9.83 3.73
CA ALA A 108 4.39 8.79 4.52
C ALA A 108 5.29 8.27 5.63
N ASP A 109 4.68 8.01 6.78
CA ASP A 109 5.33 7.22 7.83
C ASP A 109 5.16 5.75 7.48
N VAL A 110 6.26 5.00 7.46
CA VAL A 110 6.25 3.57 7.13
C VAL A 110 6.68 2.77 8.36
N ARG A 111 5.87 1.79 8.76
CA ARG A 111 6.19 0.90 9.88
C ARG A 111 5.94 -0.56 9.53
N LEU A 112 6.80 -1.42 10.06
CA LEU A 112 6.64 -2.86 9.98
C LEU A 112 5.92 -3.38 11.22
N PHE A 113 4.91 -4.22 11.01
CA PHE A 113 4.21 -4.93 12.07
C PHE A 113 4.32 -6.42 11.82
N SER A 114 4.50 -7.21 12.88
CA SER A 114 4.53 -8.66 12.75
C SER A 114 3.13 -9.17 12.34
N PRO A 115 3.05 -10.39 11.76
CA PRO A 115 1.76 -10.96 11.38
C PRO A 115 0.76 -11.06 12.53
N TYR A 116 1.25 -11.18 13.76
CA TYR A 116 0.39 -11.27 14.95
C TYR A 116 -0.14 -9.92 15.42
N ASN A 117 0.37 -8.82 14.89
CA ASN A 117 0.05 -7.47 15.33
C ASN A 117 -0.75 -6.67 14.30
N ARG A 118 -1.54 -7.35 13.48
CA ARG A 118 -2.37 -6.67 12.46
C ARG A 118 -3.34 -5.67 13.10
N ALA A 119 -3.94 -6.01 14.24
CA ALA A 119 -4.85 -5.10 14.93
C ALA A 119 -4.12 -3.83 15.39
N ALA A 120 -2.89 -3.96 15.86
CA ALA A 120 -2.06 -2.80 16.23
C ALA A 120 -1.72 -1.94 15.02
N ALA A 121 -1.49 -2.56 13.86
CA ALA A 121 -1.24 -1.84 12.61
C ALA A 121 -2.45 -0.99 12.22
N ILE A 122 -3.64 -1.56 12.28
CA ILE A 122 -4.88 -0.84 11.98
C ILE A 122 -5.08 0.32 12.96
N ALA A 123 -4.88 0.08 14.25
CA ALA A 123 -5.00 1.12 15.27
C ALA A 123 -4.03 2.27 15.03
N TRP A 124 -2.78 1.95 14.64
CA TRP A 124 -1.79 2.97 14.31
C TRP A 124 -2.21 3.78 13.08
N LEU A 125 -2.76 3.14 12.04
CA LEU A 125 -3.24 3.83 10.84
C LEU A 125 -4.41 4.77 11.14
N GLU A 126 -5.25 4.42 12.09
CA GLU A 126 -6.38 5.24 12.50
C GLU A 126 -5.97 6.38 13.41
N SER A 127 -4.80 6.32 14.03
CA SER A 127 -4.31 7.37 14.91
C SER A 127 -3.93 8.63 14.11
N ARG A 128 -3.95 9.73 14.79
CA ARG A 128 -3.54 11.02 14.20
C ARG A 128 -2.06 11.29 14.34
#